data_36612de5f563ee0c28ed8f64b462d81e
#
_entry.id   36612de5f563ee0c28ed8f64b462d81e
#
_cell.length_a   1.000
_cell.length_b   1.000
_cell.length_c   1.000
_cell.angle_alpha   90.00
_cell.angle_beta   90.00
_cell.angle_gamma   90.00
#
_symmetry.space_group_name_H-M   'P 1'
#
loop_
_entity.id
_entity.type
_entity.pdbx_description
1 polymer ?
#
loop_
_entity_poly.entity_id
_entity_poly.type
_entity_poly.pdbx_seq_one_letter_code
_entity_poly.pdbx_strand_id
1 'polypeptide(L)'
;MNILILGGSGILSTDFTKTCLDKGNVVYTLNRGNRTHFIDPRVKLIKADLRNEPENVLREKIFKEIPSYDVIVDFLSFIPNHLKRTLSILNGQFIQFIFISSSTAYKKKCEDEILTEQSEIGNEKWDYAYNKYLCEEFLRKSSIN
;
A
#
# COMPACT_ATOMS: atom_id res chain seq x y z
N MET A 1 -10.87 3.87 -13.84
CA MET A 1 -9.69 3.03 -13.55
C MET A 1 -10.09 1.93 -12.60
N ASN A 2 -9.42 0.78 -12.65
CA ASN A 2 -9.51 -0.29 -11.66
C ASN A 2 -8.39 -0.11 -10.63
N ILE A 3 -8.74 0.17 -9.39
CA ILE A 3 -7.79 0.48 -8.32
C ILE A 3 -7.83 -0.62 -7.26
N LEU A 4 -6.69 -1.22 -6.93
CA LEU A 4 -6.56 -2.14 -5.80
C LEU A 4 -5.94 -1.41 -4.60
N ILE A 5 -6.61 -1.44 -3.47
CA ILE A 5 -6.10 -0.90 -2.20
C ILE A 5 -5.78 -2.05 -1.26
N LEU A 6 -4.52 -2.20 -0.92
CA LEU A 6 -4.08 -3.16 0.08
C LEU A 6 -4.23 -2.51 1.46
N GLY A 7 -5.22 -2.97 2.24
CA GLY A 7 -5.49 -2.47 3.60
C GLY A 7 -6.57 -1.40 3.73
N GLY A 8 -7.57 -1.34 2.88
CA GLY A 8 -8.60 -0.29 2.76
C GLY A 8 -9.54 -0.04 3.96
N SER A 9 -9.20 -0.44 5.20
CA SER A 9 -10.04 -0.25 6.40
C SER A 9 -9.37 0.60 7.51
N GLY A 10 -8.28 1.28 7.21
CA GLY A 10 -7.63 2.26 8.10
C GLY A 10 -8.17 3.68 7.85
N ILE A 11 -7.86 4.62 8.75
CA ILE A 11 -8.35 6.01 8.66
C ILE A 11 -8.00 6.63 7.29
N LEU A 12 -6.70 6.69 6.95
CA LEU A 12 -6.26 7.27 5.68
C LEU A 12 -6.79 6.53 4.46
N SER A 13 -6.79 5.19 4.50
CA SER A 13 -7.25 4.39 3.36
C SER A 13 -8.75 4.46 3.14
N THR A 14 -9.55 4.71 4.16
CA THR A 14 -11.01 4.88 4.03
C THR A 14 -11.35 6.15 3.26
N ASP A 15 -10.75 7.28 3.62
CA ASP A 15 -10.96 8.56 2.92
C ASP A 15 -10.44 8.52 1.48
N PHE A 16 -9.27 7.89 1.28
CA PHE A 16 -8.73 7.67 -0.06
C PHE A 16 -9.67 6.81 -0.91
N THR A 17 -10.18 5.70 -0.35
CA THR A 17 -11.14 4.79 -1.01
C THR A 17 -12.38 5.56 -1.44
N LYS A 18 -12.97 6.33 -0.52
CA LYS A 18 -14.17 7.15 -0.81
C LYS A 18 -13.90 8.13 -1.94
N THR A 19 -12.78 8.84 -1.90
CA THR A 19 -12.40 9.80 -2.95
C THR A 19 -12.26 9.13 -4.31
N CYS A 20 -11.66 7.94 -4.38
CA CYS A 20 -11.55 7.18 -5.62
C CYS A 20 -12.91 6.78 -6.19
N LEU A 21 -13.83 6.29 -5.34
CA LEU A 21 -15.18 5.93 -5.72
C LEU A 21 -15.99 7.13 -6.23
N ASP A 22 -15.91 8.26 -5.52
CA ASP A 22 -16.64 9.49 -5.87
C ASP A 22 -16.15 10.08 -7.21
N LYS A 23 -14.92 9.76 -7.63
CA LYS A 23 -14.38 10.06 -8.96
C LYS A 23 -14.74 9.02 -10.03
N GLY A 24 -15.63 8.07 -9.76
CA GLY A 24 -16.12 7.10 -10.71
C GLY A 24 -15.15 5.93 -11.00
N ASN A 25 -14.17 5.69 -10.13
CA ASN A 25 -13.29 4.54 -10.27
C ASN A 25 -13.93 3.27 -9.70
N VAL A 26 -13.53 2.10 -10.24
CA VAL A 26 -13.85 0.81 -9.63
C VAL A 26 -12.76 0.49 -8.61
N VAL A 27 -13.17 0.34 -7.35
CA VAL A 27 -12.23 0.13 -6.25
C VAL A 27 -12.37 -1.26 -5.65
N TYR A 28 -11.26 -1.96 -5.59
CA TYR A 28 -11.08 -3.22 -4.90
C TYR A 28 -10.29 -2.97 -3.62
N THR A 29 -10.67 -3.58 -2.50
CA THR A 29 -9.86 -3.54 -1.28
C THR A 29 -9.52 -4.94 -0.83
N LEU A 30 -8.25 -5.18 -0.51
CA LEU A 30 -7.80 -6.42 0.09
C LEU A 30 -7.58 -6.24 1.58
N ASN A 31 -8.36 -6.95 2.39
CA ASN A 31 -8.20 -6.97 3.84
C ASN A 31 -8.77 -8.26 4.45
N ARG A 32 -8.52 -8.47 5.76
CA ARG A 32 -8.94 -9.67 6.48
C ARG A 32 -10.45 -9.75 6.79
N GLY A 33 -11.21 -8.70 6.49
CA GLY A 33 -12.65 -8.65 6.74
C GLY A 33 -13.04 -8.39 8.20
N ASN A 34 -12.11 -7.98 9.08
CA ASN A 34 -12.41 -7.77 10.52
C ASN A 34 -13.10 -6.43 10.81
N ARG A 35 -13.07 -5.46 9.88
CA ARG A 35 -13.62 -4.10 10.03
C ARG A 35 -14.50 -3.73 8.83
N THR A 36 -15.45 -4.58 8.51
CA THR A 36 -16.32 -4.41 7.31
C THR A 36 -17.25 -3.21 7.41
N HIS A 37 -17.63 -2.79 8.62
CA HIS A 37 -18.50 -1.64 8.84
C HIS A 37 -17.90 -0.27 8.46
N PHE A 38 -16.57 -0.22 8.22
CA PHE A 38 -15.90 0.97 7.69
C PHE A 38 -15.70 0.93 6.17
N ILE A 39 -16.15 -0.13 5.50
CA ILE A 39 -15.97 -0.29 4.05
C ILE A 39 -17.21 0.26 3.34
N ASP A 40 -16.98 1.19 2.40
CA ASP A 40 -18.05 1.71 1.54
C ASP A 40 -18.68 0.54 0.74
N PRO A 41 -20.01 0.42 0.69
CA PRO A 41 -20.68 -0.69 0.02
C PRO A 41 -20.41 -0.80 -1.48
N ARG A 42 -19.91 0.26 -2.11
CA ARG A 42 -19.49 0.27 -3.52
C ARG A 42 -18.18 -0.45 -3.76
N VAL A 43 -17.41 -0.73 -2.71
CA VAL A 43 -16.10 -1.40 -2.80
C VAL A 43 -16.27 -2.89 -3.09
N LYS A 44 -15.45 -3.41 -3.99
CA LYS A 44 -15.29 -4.84 -4.21
C LYS A 44 -14.28 -5.41 -3.21
N LEU A 45 -14.78 -6.13 -2.21
CA LEU A 45 -13.95 -6.67 -1.14
C LEU A 45 -13.28 -7.99 -1.54
N ILE A 46 -11.96 -8.03 -1.48
CA ILE A 46 -11.13 -9.24 -1.54
C ILE A 46 -10.74 -9.62 -0.12
N LYS A 47 -11.44 -10.61 0.45
CA LYS A 47 -11.14 -11.09 1.80
C LYS A 47 -9.92 -12.01 1.78
N ALA A 48 -8.79 -11.52 2.29
CA ALA A 48 -7.52 -12.25 2.32
C ALA A 48 -6.58 -11.69 3.38
N ASP A 49 -5.66 -12.55 3.86
CA ASP A 49 -4.53 -12.15 4.70
C ASP A 49 -3.25 -12.12 3.85
N LEU A 50 -2.84 -10.92 3.44
CA LEU A 50 -1.66 -10.70 2.61
C LEU A 50 -0.36 -11.22 3.25
N ARG A 51 -0.33 -11.42 4.57
CA ARG A 51 0.85 -11.86 5.31
C ARG A 51 0.97 -13.37 5.41
N ASN A 52 -0.16 -14.04 5.64
CA ASN A 52 -0.17 -15.43 6.09
C ASN A 52 -0.70 -16.41 5.04
N GLU A 53 -1.50 -15.97 4.07
CA GLU A 53 -1.98 -16.88 3.02
C GLU A 53 -0.89 -17.21 1.99
N PRO A 54 -0.90 -18.41 1.40
CA PRO A 54 0.02 -18.77 0.31
C PRO A 54 -0.08 -17.82 -0.90
N GLU A 55 1.05 -17.55 -1.56
CA GLU A 55 1.09 -16.58 -2.66
C GLU A 55 0.20 -16.97 -3.86
N ASN A 56 0.15 -18.24 -4.20
CA ASN A 56 -0.73 -18.75 -5.27
C ASN A 56 -2.22 -18.49 -4.96
N VAL A 57 -2.64 -18.71 -3.71
CA VAL A 57 -4.02 -18.44 -3.25
C VAL A 57 -4.33 -16.93 -3.31
N LEU A 58 -3.38 -16.11 -2.88
CA LEU A 58 -3.52 -14.65 -2.95
C LEU A 58 -3.64 -14.17 -4.40
N ARG A 59 -2.80 -14.68 -5.29
CA ARG A 59 -2.87 -14.34 -6.72
C ARG A 59 -4.23 -14.71 -7.32
N GLU A 60 -4.72 -15.92 -7.06
CA GLU A 60 -6.03 -16.36 -7.52
C GLU A 60 -7.14 -15.41 -7.03
N LYS A 61 -7.14 -15.05 -5.74
CA LYS A 61 -8.13 -14.12 -5.18
C LYS A 61 -8.03 -12.72 -5.78
N ILE A 62 -6.83 -12.18 -5.90
CA ILE A 62 -6.58 -10.81 -6.38
C ILE A 62 -7.00 -10.66 -7.85
N PHE A 63 -6.65 -11.64 -8.67
CA PHE A 63 -6.87 -11.57 -10.12
C PHE A 63 -8.10 -12.36 -10.60
N LYS A 64 -8.99 -12.74 -9.67
CA LYS A 64 -10.20 -13.51 -9.98
C LYS A 64 -11.14 -12.80 -10.96
N GLU A 65 -11.34 -11.50 -10.79
CA GLU A 65 -12.29 -10.71 -11.58
C GLU A 65 -11.64 -9.98 -12.75
N ILE A 66 -10.41 -9.55 -12.59
CA ILE A 66 -9.66 -8.80 -13.60
C ILE A 66 -8.19 -9.24 -13.66
N PRO A 67 -7.57 -9.25 -14.83
CA PRO A 67 -6.20 -9.75 -15.02
C PRO A 67 -5.12 -8.78 -14.52
N SER A 68 -5.44 -7.50 -14.41
CA SER A 68 -4.51 -6.45 -13.95
C SER A 68 -5.26 -5.23 -13.39
N TYR A 69 -4.55 -4.39 -12.66
CA TYR A 69 -5.05 -3.14 -12.12
C TYR A 69 -4.36 -1.94 -12.77
N ASP A 70 -5.08 -0.83 -12.91
CA ASP A 70 -4.46 0.43 -13.34
C ASP A 70 -3.54 0.97 -12.24
N VAL A 71 -4.02 0.95 -10.99
CA VAL A 71 -3.27 1.43 -9.84
C VAL A 71 -3.39 0.46 -8.67
N ILE A 72 -2.28 0.21 -7.99
CA ILE A 72 -2.26 -0.50 -6.71
C ILE A 72 -1.71 0.43 -5.64
N VAL A 73 -2.40 0.55 -4.51
CA VAL A 73 -1.98 1.38 -3.38
C VAL A 73 -1.74 0.52 -2.15
N ASP A 74 -0.51 0.53 -1.66
CA ASP A 74 -0.09 -0.32 -0.53
C ASP A 74 -0.01 0.45 0.78
N PHE A 75 -0.99 0.23 1.66
CA PHE A 75 -1.02 0.71 3.04
C PHE A 75 -0.51 -0.33 4.05
N LEU A 76 -0.18 -1.56 3.60
CA LEU A 76 0.16 -2.68 4.48
C LEU A 76 1.64 -2.97 4.60
N SER A 77 2.49 -2.51 3.70
CA SER A 77 3.92 -2.79 3.79
C SER A 77 4.61 -1.85 4.78
N PHE A 78 5.21 -2.45 5.83
CA PHE A 78 5.90 -1.74 6.91
C PHE A 78 7.41 -2.03 6.96
N ILE A 79 7.85 -3.11 6.34
CA ILE A 79 9.24 -3.54 6.25
C ILE A 79 9.55 -4.02 4.82
N PRO A 80 10.80 -4.03 4.37
CA PRO A 80 11.17 -4.45 3.01
C PRO A 80 10.66 -5.84 2.61
N ASN A 81 10.66 -6.80 3.53
CA ASN A 81 10.17 -8.16 3.24
C ASN A 81 8.67 -8.19 2.94
N HIS A 82 7.88 -7.32 3.58
CA HIS A 82 6.47 -7.16 3.25
C HIS A 82 6.29 -6.69 1.81
N LEU A 83 7.03 -5.67 1.44
CA LEU A 83 6.97 -5.07 0.11
C LEU A 83 7.44 -6.04 -0.98
N LYS A 84 8.57 -6.75 -0.75
CA LYS A 84 9.05 -7.80 -1.66
C LYS A 84 7.99 -8.86 -1.93
N ARG A 85 7.36 -9.37 -0.86
CA ARG A 85 6.29 -10.36 -0.96
C ARG A 85 5.09 -9.81 -1.73
N THR A 86 4.64 -8.60 -1.40
CA THR A 86 3.54 -7.94 -2.11
C THR A 86 3.82 -7.86 -3.61
N LEU A 87 4.99 -7.39 -4.00
CA LEU A 87 5.37 -7.24 -5.40
C LEU A 87 5.53 -8.61 -6.11
N SER A 88 6.04 -9.63 -5.41
CA SER A 88 6.08 -11.02 -5.93
C SER A 88 4.67 -11.52 -6.26
N ILE A 89 3.71 -11.32 -5.36
CA ILE A 89 2.31 -11.72 -5.56
C ILE A 89 1.71 -10.98 -6.75
N LEU A 90 1.94 -9.69 -6.87
CA LEU A 90 1.37 -8.85 -7.93
C LEU A 90 2.02 -9.11 -9.31
N ASN A 91 3.31 -9.49 -9.33
CA ASN A 91 4.06 -9.91 -10.52
C ASN A 91 3.90 -8.97 -11.73
N GLY A 92 3.94 -7.66 -11.50
CA GLY A 92 3.84 -6.65 -12.55
C GLY A 92 2.45 -6.50 -13.21
N GLN A 93 1.40 -7.11 -12.65
CA GLN A 93 0.03 -7.00 -13.17
C GLN A 93 -0.65 -5.70 -12.73
N PHE A 94 0.03 -4.56 -12.96
CA PHE A 94 -0.43 -3.20 -12.71
C PHE A 94 0.31 -2.20 -13.59
N ILE A 95 -0.28 -1.02 -13.79
CA ILE A 95 0.36 0.09 -14.51
C ILE A 95 1.15 0.96 -13.52
N GLN A 96 0.60 1.26 -12.35
CA GLN A 96 1.25 2.07 -11.33
C GLN A 96 1.14 1.42 -9.95
N PHE A 97 2.25 1.44 -9.19
CA PHE A 97 2.31 1.04 -7.80
C PHE A 97 2.59 2.23 -6.89
N ILE A 98 1.73 2.48 -5.92
CA ILE A 98 1.87 3.56 -4.93
C ILE A 98 2.12 2.94 -3.57
N PHE A 99 3.29 3.19 -3.01
CA PHE A 99 3.64 2.80 -1.65
C PHE A 99 3.37 3.96 -0.68
N ILE A 100 2.61 3.70 0.37
CA ILE A 100 2.36 4.69 1.41
C ILE A 100 3.48 4.61 2.45
N SER A 101 4.39 5.58 2.39
CA SER A 101 5.48 5.74 3.33
C SER A 101 5.03 6.50 4.59
N SER A 102 5.94 7.18 5.25
CA SER A 102 5.69 7.99 6.44
C SER A 102 6.63 9.19 6.49
N SER A 103 6.12 10.35 6.90
CA SER A 103 6.96 11.53 7.17
C SER A 103 8.02 11.28 8.25
N THR A 104 7.81 10.28 9.12
CA THR A 104 8.80 9.89 10.14
C THR A 104 10.07 9.26 9.54
N ALA A 105 10.06 8.84 8.27
CA ALA A 105 11.24 8.35 7.58
C ALA A 105 12.32 9.45 7.41
N TYR A 106 11.91 10.72 7.43
CA TYR A 106 12.85 11.85 7.39
C TYR A 106 13.56 12.03 8.74
N LYS A 107 14.83 12.48 8.67
CA LYS A 107 15.60 12.90 9.85
C LYS A 107 15.18 14.31 10.22
N LYS A 108 14.71 14.49 11.45
CA LYS A 108 14.40 15.80 12.01
C LYS A 108 15.57 16.26 12.87
N LYS A 109 16.17 17.42 12.56
CA LYS A 109 17.33 17.96 13.25
C LYS A 109 16.95 18.70 14.54
N CYS A 110 15.79 19.37 14.54
CA CYS A 110 15.22 20.06 15.69
C CYS A 110 13.68 19.99 15.66
N GLU A 111 13.01 20.30 16.75
CA GLU A 111 11.56 20.18 16.88
C GLU A 111 10.79 21.06 15.91
N ASP A 112 11.28 22.28 15.63
CA ASP A 112 10.64 23.28 14.78
C ASP A 112 10.99 23.12 13.28
N GLU A 113 11.77 22.09 12.90
CA GLU A 113 12.16 21.89 11.51
C GLU A 113 10.94 21.50 10.65
N ILE A 114 10.73 22.26 9.57
CA ILE A 114 9.73 21.93 8.54
C ILE A 114 10.36 20.90 7.59
N LEU A 115 9.78 19.70 7.54
CA LEU A 115 10.21 18.64 6.64
C LEU A 115 9.65 18.88 5.23
N THR A 116 10.50 18.72 4.23
CA THR A 116 10.17 18.80 2.80
C THR A 116 10.72 17.56 2.09
N GLU A 117 10.44 17.40 0.80
CA GLU A 117 10.97 16.31 -0.02
C GLU A 117 12.50 16.38 -0.18
N GLN A 118 13.12 17.52 0.11
CA GLN A 118 14.58 17.71 0.11
C GLN A 118 15.23 17.41 1.47
N SER A 119 14.41 17.21 2.52
CA SER A 119 14.93 16.89 3.85
C SER A 119 15.64 15.53 3.85
N GLU A 120 16.66 15.40 4.70
CA GLU A 120 17.43 14.16 4.82
C GLU A 120 16.52 13.02 5.29
N ILE A 121 16.58 11.88 4.59
CA ILE A 121 15.80 10.69 4.90
C ILE A 121 16.69 9.62 5.56
N GLY A 122 16.08 8.65 6.26
CA GLY A 122 16.81 7.55 6.92
C GLY A 122 16.88 7.72 8.43
N ASN A 123 15.75 7.99 9.07
CA ASN A 123 15.64 8.12 10.51
C ASN A 123 15.84 6.77 11.22
N GLU A 124 17.03 6.56 11.78
CA GLU A 124 17.44 5.34 12.51
C GLU A 124 16.99 5.31 13.98
N LYS A 125 16.44 6.42 14.48
CA LYS A 125 16.02 6.51 15.91
C LYS A 125 14.77 5.71 16.23
N TRP A 126 14.03 5.29 15.21
CA TRP A 126 12.79 4.54 15.33
C TRP A 126 12.69 3.48 14.25
N ASP A 127 12.64 2.20 14.62
CA ASP A 127 12.62 1.05 13.71
C ASP A 127 11.53 1.15 12.64
N TYR A 128 10.33 1.62 13.00
CA TYR A 128 9.25 1.81 12.03
C TYR A 128 9.65 2.83 10.94
N ALA A 129 10.22 3.96 11.34
CA ALA A 129 10.66 5.02 10.45
C ALA A 129 11.77 4.54 9.52
N TYR A 130 12.77 3.86 10.08
CA TYR A 130 13.89 3.30 9.34
C TYR A 130 13.42 2.22 8.34
N ASN A 131 12.52 1.34 8.75
CA ASN A 131 11.95 0.34 7.86
C ASN A 131 11.17 0.96 6.70
N LYS A 132 10.41 2.05 6.93
CA LYS A 132 9.76 2.79 5.84
C LYS A 132 10.77 3.36 4.85
N TYR A 133 11.84 3.96 5.34
CA TYR A 133 12.96 4.40 4.50
C TYR A 133 13.56 3.23 3.68
N LEU A 134 13.83 2.08 4.30
CA LEU A 134 14.35 0.92 3.59
C LEU A 134 13.39 0.39 2.51
N CYS A 135 12.08 0.51 2.71
CA CYS A 135 11.08 0.21 1.68
C CYS A 135 11.20 1.17 0.49
N GLU A 136 11.36 2.47 0.73
CA GLU A 136 11.57 3.46 -0.33
C GLU A 136 12.85 3.19 -1.11
N GLU A 137 13.96 2.91 -0.40
CA GLU A 137 15.24 2.54 -1.03
C GLU A 137 15.12 1.28 -1.91
N PHE A 138 14.35 0.29 -1.44
CA PHE A 138 14.10 -0.90 -2.22
C PHE A 138 13.34 -0.57 -3.51
N LEU A 139 12.28 0.27 -3.44
CA LEU A 139 11.52 0.67 -4.62
C LEU A 139 12.35 1.49 -5.61
N ARG A 140 13.15 2.44 -5.13
CA ARG A 140 14.04 3.25 -6.00
C ARG A 140 15.05 2.41 -6.76
N LYS A 141 15.51 1.29 -6.18
CA LYS A 141 16.47 0.36 -6.80
C LYS A 141 15.78 -0.70 -7.67
N SER A 142 14.47 -0.86 -7.53
CA SER A 142 13.69 -1.78 -8.35
C SER A 142 13.26 -1.08 -9.65
N SER A 143 13.22 -1.83 -10.76
CA SER A 143 12.71 -1.33 -12.05
C SER A 143 11.17 -1.33 -12.12
N ILE A 144 10.52 -1.06 -10.98
CA ILE A 144 9.06 -1.04 -10.87
C ILE A 144 8.59 0.40 -11.08
N ASN A 145 7.72 0.58 -12.07
CA ASN A 145 7.07 1.87 -12.36
C ASN A 145 5.93 2.17 -11.40
#